data_c6e7fb22a4ad90bcbbca8b147b408c9e
#
_entry.id   c6e7fb22a4ad90bcbbca8b147b408c9e
#
_cell.length_a   1.000
_cell.length_b   1.000
_cell.length_c   1.000
_cell.angle_alpha   90.00
_cell.angle_beta   90.00
_cell.angle_gamma   90.00
#
_symmetry.space_group_name_H-M   'P 1'
#
loop_
_entity.id
_entity.type
_entity.pdbx_description
1 polymer ?
#
loop_
_entity_poly.entity_id
_entity_poly.type
_entity_poly.pdbx_seq_one_letter_code
_entity_poly.pdbx_strand_id
1 'polypeptide(L)'
;MMKKLLCLLMALVMVLSAAAFAENAQGDSPEAILSGMSLRDKVAQMMIASFRVWQEVPPEGEEMPEEEPPKENITQLNDEIRDMVSRNHFGGILLYGQNFVDAGQTLRLIADYQATNRAGGGLPLIIFADQEGGSVNRIPYGTLGLGNMALGATGDPENARATAAVFGE
;
A
#
# COMPACT_ATOMS: atom_id res chain seq x y z
N MET A 1 -49.65 23.10 17.52
CA MET A 1 -49.26 21.70 17.74
C MET A 1 -48.25 21.21 16.66
N MET A 2 -48.53 21.39 15.40
CA MET A 2 -47.67 20.90 14.26
C MET A 2 -46.21 21.38 14.28
N LYS A 3 -45.94 22.69 14.57
CA LYS A 3 -44.56 23.21 14.63
C LYS A 3 -43.70 22.56 15.74
N LYS A 4 -44.29 22.28 16.92
CA LYS A 4 -43.60 21.60 18.01
C LYS A 4 -43.29 20.13 17.68
N LEU A 5 -44.19 19.45 16.99
CA LEU A 5 -43.99 18.09 16.51
C LEU A 5 -42.88 18.01 15.46
N LEU A 6 -42.83 18.98 14.53
CA LEU A 6 -41.80 19.07 13.52
C LEU A 6 -40.40 19.31 14.12
N CYS A 7 -40.28 20.22 15.12
CA CYS A 7 -39.04 20.44 15.84
C CYS A 7 -38.55 19.19 16.61
N LEU A 8 -39.47 18.43 17.22
CA LEU A 8 -39.16 17.20 17.91
C LEU A 8 -38.66 16.11 16.94
N LEU A 9 -39.30 16.02 15.76
CA LEU A 9 -38.88 15.07 14.72
C LEU A 9 -37.49 15.42 14.16
N MET A 10 -37.21 16.70 13.90
CA MET A 10 -35.88 17.16 13.47
C MET A 10 -34.80 16.91 14.53
N ALA A 11 -35.09 17.15 15.81
CA ALA A 11 -34.17 16.87 16.90
C ALA A 11 -33.88 15.36 17.01
N LEU A 12 -34.89 14.50 16.84
CA LEU A 12 -34.72 13.05 16.86
C LEU A 12 -33.88 12.56 15.68
N VAL A 13 -34.08 13.11 14.47
CA VAL A 13 -33.26 12.77 13.29
C VAL A 13 -31.81 13.21 13.48
N MET A 14 -31.55 14.38 14.09
CA MET A 14 -30.19 14.82 14.39
C MET A 14 -29.50 13.93 15.43
N VAL A 15 -30.21 13.48 16.46
CA VAL A 15 -29.67 12.58 17.48
C VAL A 15 -29.37 11.20 16.88
N LEU A 16 -30.26 10.67 16.04
CA LEU A 16 -30.06 9.39 15.37
C LEU A 16 -28.89 9.43 14.36
N SER A 17 -28.76 10.55 13.61
CA SER A 17 -27.61 10.72 12.72
C SER A 17 -26.29 10.88 13.48
N ALA A 18 -26.27 11.61 14.60
CA ALA A 18 -25.08 11.75 15.44
C ALA A 18 -24.67 10.39 16.09
N ALA A 19 -25.63 9.57 16.50
CA ALA A 19 -25.36 8.22 17.01
C ALA A 19 -24.77 7.30 15.93
N ALA A 20 -25.32 7.33 14.71
CA ALA A 20 -24.79 6.55 13.59
C ALA A 20 -23.38 6.99 13.18
N PHE A 21 -23.07 8.30 13.25
CA PHE A 21 -21.70 8.80 13.02
C PHE A 21 -20.73 8.38 14.13
N ALA A 22 -21.17 8.36 15.39
CA ALA A 22 -20.34 7.93 16.52
C ALA A 22 -20.06 6.41 16.48
N GLU A 23 -21.01 5.61 16.02
CA GLU A 23 -20.87 4.16 15.89
C GLU A 23 -19.91 3.79 14.74
N ASN A 24 -19.94 4.51 13.61
CA ASN A 24 -18.96 4.37 12.55
C ASN A 24 -17.54 4.78 12.98
N ALA A 25 -17.41 5.88 13.75
CA ALA A 25 -16.10 6.31 14.23
C ALA A 25 -15.46 5.32 15.23
N GLN A 26 -16.25 4.54 15.93
CA GLN A 26 -15.78 3.52 16.87
C GLN A 26 -15.40 2.21 16.18
N GLY A 27 -16.01 1.91 15.03
CA GLY A 27 -15.67 0.76 14.17
C GLY A 27 -14.32 0.90 13.45
N ASP A 28 -13.84 2.13 13.27
CA ASP A 28 -12.61 2.45 12.51
C ASP A 28 -11.38 2.71 13.42
N SER A 29 -11.50 2.55 14.74
CA SER A 29 -10.33 2.71 15.60
C SER A 29 -9.33 1.55 15.42
N PRO A 30 -8.02 1.79 15.52
CA PRO A 30 -7.01 0.72 15.43
C PRO A 30 -7.28 -0.46 16.36
N GLU A 31 -7.77 -0.19 17.58
CA GLU A 31 -8.09 -1.19 18.58
C GLU A 31 -9.30 -2.04 18.15
N ALA A 32 -10.33 -1.42 17.58
CA ALA A 32 -11.52 -2.11 17.08
C ALA A 32 -11.14 -3.01 15.89
N ILE A 33 -10.35 -2.50 14.94
CA ILE A 33 -9.83 -3.26 13.82
C ILE A 33 -9.01 -4.46 14.32
N LEU A 34 -8.05 -4.24 15.22
CA LEU A 34 -7.21 -5.30 15.79
C LEU A 34 -8.01 -6.36 16.54
N SER A 35 -9.09 -5.97 17.25
CA SER A 35 -9.92 -6.93 17.97
C SER A 35 -10.67 -7.88 17.04
N GLY A 36 -11.03 -7.42 15.84
CA GLY A 36 -11.70 -8.21 14.81
C GLY A 36 -10.78 -9.10 13.97
N MET A 37 -9.46 -8.86 14.01
CA MET A 37 -8.50 -9.60 13.18
C MET A 37 -8.14 -10.96 13.74
N SER A 38 -8.05 -11.97 12.85
CA SER A 38 -7.44 -13.26 13.19
C SER A 38 -5.94 -13.11 13.51
N LEU A 39 -5.34 -14.11 14.19
CA LEU A 39 -3.90 -14.12 14.41
C LEU A 39 -3.12 -14.13 13.07
N ARG A 40 -3.62 -14.87 12.06
CA ARG A 40 -3.04 -14.90 10.72
C ARG A 40 -2.99 -13.50 10.11
N ASP A 41 -4.11 -12.76 10.15
CA ASP A 41 -4.18 -11.41 9.58
C ASP A 41 -3.27 -10.43 10.34
N LYS A 42 -3.21 -10.55 11.68
CA LYS A 42 -2.28 -9.73 12.48
C LYS A 42 -0.82 -9.95 12.09
N VAL A 43 -0.41 -11.20 11.85
CA VAL A 43 0.93 -11.53 11.38
C VAL A 43 1.14 -11.01 9.95
N ALA A 44 0.17 -11.21 9.06
CA ALA A 44 0.25 -10.75 7.67
C ALA A 44 0.38 -9.22 7.57
N GLN A 45 -0.30 -8.47 8.45
CA GLN A 45 -0.17 -7.01 8.52
C GLN A 45 1.23 -6.52 8.94
N MET A 46 2.05 -7.38 9.53
CA MET A 46 3.45 -7.07 9.85
C MET A 46 4.40 -7.41 8.69
N MET A 47 3.89 -8.00 7.60
CA MET A 47 4.68 -8.41 6.44
C MET A 47 4.59 -7.39 5.32
N ILE A 48 5.73 -7.07 4.72
CA ILE A 48 5.85 -6.31 3.49
C ILE A 48 6.29 -7.27 2.40
N ALA A 49 5.44 -7.50 1.41
CA ALA A 49 5.74 -8.35 0.28
C ALA A 49 6.41 -7.57 -0.86
N SER A 50 7.14 -8.26 -1.71
CA SER A 50 7.74 -7.66 -2.91
C SER A 50 7.65 -8.63 -4.08
N PHE A 51 7.15 -8.14 -5.21
CA PHE A 51 7.05 -8.86 -6.47
C PHE A 51 7.85 -8.08 -7.53
N ARG A 52 9.14 -8.38 -7.63
CA ARG A 52 10.05 -7.65 -8.54
C ARG A 52 10.01 -8.20 -9.96
N VAL A 53 10.12 -9.51 -10.02
CA VAL A 53 10.13 -10.30 -11.26
C VAL A 53 9.24 -11.52 -11.07
N TRP A 54 8.69 -11.99 -12.13
CA TRP A 54 7.94 -13.24 -12.20
C TRP A 54 8.60 -14.20 -13.17
N GLN A 55 8.55 -15.46 -12.86
CA GLN A 55 9.00 -16.55 -13.72
C GLN A 55 8.00 -17.68 -13.57
N GLU A 56 7.51 -18.20 -14.66
CA GLU A 56 6.68 -19.39 -14.62
C GLU A 56 7.51 -20.56 -14.06
N VAL A 57 6.91 -21.28 -13.12
CA VAL A 57 7.47 -22.52 -12.58
C VAL A 57 6.53 -23.66 -12.91
N PRO A 58 7.04 -24.83 -13.23
CA PRO A 58 6.20 -26.02 -13.45
C PRO A 58 5.35 -26.34 -12.22
N PRO A 59 4.22 -27.01 -12.40
CA PRO A 59 3.45 -27.55 -11.28
C PRO A 59 4.30 -28.42 -10.34
N GLU A 60 3.87 -28.50 -9.09
CA GLU A 60 4.57 -29.29 -8.08
C GLU A 60 4.71 -30.77 -8.52
N GLY A 61 5.95 -31.25 -8.58
CA GLY A 61 6.27 -32.62 -9.02
C GLY A 61 6.73 -32.74 -10.47
N GLU A 62 6.72 -31.65 -11.24
CA GLU A 62 7.32 -31.60 -12.56
C GLU A 62 8.74 -31.00 -12.48
N GLU A 63 9.63 -31.48 -13.35
CA GLU A 63 10.99 -30.94 -13.45
C GLU A 63 10.99 -29.60 -14.19
N MET A 64 11.92 -28.72 -13.79
CA MET A 64 12.17 -27.47 -14.54
C MET A 64 12.62 -27.83 -15.97
N PRO A 65 12.14 -27.10 -16.99
CA PRO A 65 12.63 -27.29 -18.35
C PRO A 65 14.13 -27.01 -18.44
N GLU A 66 14.83 -27.66 -19.37
CA GLU A 66 16.27 -27.46 -19.60
C GLU A 66 16.61 -25.98 -19.84
N GLU A 67 15.72 -25.25 -20.52
CA GLU A 67 15.80 -23.81 -20.70
C GLU A 67 14.82 -23.15 -19.72
N GLU A 68 15.37 -22.43 -18.72
CA GLU A 68 14.55 -21.72 -17.74
C GLU A 68 13.63 -20.70 -18.42
N PRO A 69 12.32 -20.64 -18.06
CA PRO A 69 11.43 -19.61 -18.56
C PRO A 69 11.97 -18.21 -18.27
N PRO A 70 11.71 -17.23 -19.15
CA PRO A 70 12.21 -15.89 -18.97
C PRO A 70 11.63 -15.25 -17.69
N LYS A 71 12.47 -14.44 -17.04
CA LYS A 71 12.04 -13.61 -15.91
C LYS A 71 11.48 -12.30 -16.43
N GLU A 72 10.23 -12.02 -16.10
CA GLU A 72 9.53 -10.79 -16.49
C GLU A 72 9.46 -9.82 -15.33
N ASN A 73 9.71 -8.53 -15.60
CA ASN A 73 9.52 -7.48 -14.60
C ASN A 73 8.03 -7.29 -14.30
N ILE A 74 7.67 -7.21 -13.03
CA ILE A 74 6.29 -6.97 -12.63
C ILE A 74 5.96 -5.47 -12.72
N THR A 75 5.42 -5.09 -13.85
CA THR A 75 4.90 -3.74 -14.14
C THR A 75 3.37 -3.69 -14.15
N GLN A 76 2.73 -4.84 -14.07
CA GLN A 76 1.30 -5.09 -13.89
C GLN A 76 1.10 -6.40 -13.12
N LEU A 77 -0.02 -6.58 -12.43
CA LEU A 77 -0.28 -7.82 -11.71
C LEU A 77 -0.72 -8.92 -12.68
N ASN A 78 -0.13 -10.10 -12.55
CA ASN A 78 -0.66 -11.33 -13.11
C ASN A 78 -1.66 -11.98 -12.14
N ASP A 79 -2.31 -13.05 -12.56
CA ASP A 79 -3.38 -13.70 -11.78
C ASP A 79 -2.84 -14.35 -10.49
N GLU A 80 -1.63 -14.90 -10.51
CA GLU A 80 -0.99 -15.52 -9.36
C GLU A 80 -0.66 -14.49 -8.27
N ILE A 81 -0.13 -13.32 -8.66
CA ILE A 81 0.13 -12.23 -7.71
C ILE A 81 -1.18 -11.67 -7.15
N ARG A 82 -2.21 -11.52 -8.00
CA ARG A 82 -3.55 -11.10 -7.54
C ARG A 82 -4.10 -12.06 -6.50
N ASP A 83 -4.01 -13.35 -6.75
CA ASP A 83 -4.46 -14.38 -5.82
C ASP A 83 -3.66 -14.33 -4.50
N MET A 84 -2.32 -14.23 -4.57
CA MET A 84 -1.48 -14.09 -3.37
C MET A 84 -1.82 -12.84 -2.55
N VAL A 85 -2.00 -11.69 -3.19
CA VAL A 85 -2.31 -10.43 -2.50
C VAL A 85 -3.70 -10.50 -1.86
N SER A 86 -4.70 -10.98 -2.60
CA SER A 86 -6.09 -11.05 -2.10
C SER A 86 -6.28 -12.01 -0.93
N ARG A 87 -5.48 -13.11 -0.87
CA ARG A 87 -5.61 -14.12 0.19
C ARG A 87 -4.78 -13.88 1.44
N ASN A 88 -3.70 -13.11 1.33
CA ASN A 88 -2.74 -13.00 2.44
C ASN A 88 -2.85 -11.70 3.25
N HIS A 89 -3.55 -10.68 2.75
CA HIS A 89 -3.80 -9.42 3.46
C HIS A 89 -2.51 -8.78 4.03
N PHE A 90 -1.47 -8.67 3.20
CA PHE A 90 -0.19 -8.07 3.62
C PHE A 90 -0.36 -6.64 4.15
N GLY A 91 0.52 -6.21 5.06
CA GLY A 91 0.55 -4.84 5.56
C GLY A 91 1.08 -3.84 4.54
N GLY A 92 1.91 -4.30 3.60
CA GLY A 92 2.43 -3.43 2.56
C GLY A 92 3.09 -4.15 1.40
N ILE A 93 3.42 -3.36 0.37
CA ILE A 93 4.15 -3.79 -0.83
C ILE A 93 5.37 -2.90 -1.00
N LEU A 94 6.54 -3.50 -1.19
CA LEU A 94 7.78 -2.80 -1.54
C LEU A 94 8.03 -2.91 -3.05
N LEU A 95 8.09 -1.75 -3.71
CA LEU A 95 8.40 -1.63 -5.12
C LEU A 95 9.88 -1.36 -5.34
N TYR A 96 10.46 -2.04 -6.32
CA TYR A 96 11.85 -1.88 -6.76
C TYR A 96 11.92 -1.26 -8.15
N GLY A 97 13.13 -0.91 -8.60
CA GLY A 97 13.34 -0.31 -9.92
C GLY A 97 12.69 -1.06 -11.09
N GLN A 98 12.59 -2.40 -10.99
CA GLN A 98 11.93 -3.24 -11.99
C GLN A 98 10.42 -2.99 -12.12
N ASN A 99 9.79 -2.44 -11.08
CA ASN A 99 8.36 -2.19 -11.06
C ASN A 99 7.97 -0.84 -11.68
N PHE A 100 8.95 0.06 -11.92
CA PHE A 100 8.73 1.42 -12.40
C PHE A 100 9.04 1.56 -13.88
N VAL A 101 8.06 2.02 -14.67
CA VAL A 101 8.23 2.37 -16.10
C VAL A 101 8.00 3.87 -16.27
N ASP A 102 6.82 4.34 -15.92
CA ASP A 102 6.41 5.74 -15.93
C ASP A 102 5.38 6.00 -14.82
N ALA A 103 5.07 7.27 -14.56
CA ALA A 103 4.14 7.66 -13.51
C ALA A 103 2.73 7.08 -13.70
N GLY A 104 2.26 7.03 -14.95
CA GLY A 104 0.93 6.49 -15.28
C GLY A 104 0.85 4.98 -15.05
N GLN A 105 1.88 4.23 -15.45
CA GLN A 105 1.97 2.80 -15.19
C GLN A 105 2.06 2.53 -13.68
N THR A 106 2.90 3.25 -12.96
CA THR A 106 3.05 3.06 -11.50
C THR A 106 1.76 3.34 -10.75
N LEU A 107 1.03 4.40 -11.13
CA LEU A 107 -0.27 4.69 -10.54
C LEU A 107 -1.26 3.52 -10.75
N ARG A 108 -1.30 2.95 -11.96
CA ARG A 108 -2.16 1.79 -12.25
C ARG A 108 -1.75 0.57 -11.43
N LEU A 109 -0.45 0.27 -11.34
CA LEU A 109 0.07 -0.86 -10.56
C LEU A 109 -0.29 -0.73 -9.08
N ILE A 110 -0.11 0.46 -8.48
CA ILE A 110 -0.48 0.72 -7.09
C ILE A 110 -2.00 0.60 -6.89
N ALA A 111 -2.79 1.17 -7.81
CA ALA A 111 -4.24 1.07 -7.75
C ALA A 111 -4.72 -0.39 -7.83
N ASP A 112 -4.09 -1.20 -8.69
CA ASP A 112 -4.37 -2.63 -8.82
C ASP A 112 -4.05 -3.40 -7.52
N TYR A 113 -2.90 -3.16 -6.89
CA TYR A 113 -2.57 -3.74 -5.59
C TYR A 113 -3.63 -3.40 -4.54
N GLN A 114 -3.98 -2.11 -4.42
CA GLN A 114 -4.99 -1.65 -3.45
C GLN A 114 -6.37 -2.26 -3.71
N ALA A 115 -6.79 -2.31 -4.97
CA ALA A 115 -8.08 -2.89 -5.35
C ALA A 115 -8.13 -4.39 -5.07
N THR A 116 -7.07 -5.11 -5.44
CA THR A 116 -6.94 -6.56 -5.23
C THR A 116 -6.98 -6.92 -3.74
N ASN A 117 -6.20 -6.23 -2.92
CA ASN A 117 -6.16 -6.47 -1.47
C ASN A 117 -7.51 -6.16 -0.81
N ARG A 118 -8.15 -5.05 -1.20
CA ARG A 118 -9.48 -4.69 -0.70
C ARG A 118 -10.54 -5.69 -1.09
N ALA A 119 -10.51 -6.20 -2.32
CA ALA A 119 -11.46 -7.22 -2.79
C ALA A 119 -11.33 -8.52 -1.98
N GLY A 120 -10.14 -8.85 -1.48
CA GLY A 120 -9.90 -9.96 -0.55
C GLY A 120 -10.31 -9.68 0.91
N GLY A 121 -10.69 -8.45 1.25
CA GLY A 121 -11.04 -8.05 2.62
C GLY A 121 -9.86 -7.47 3.43
N GLY A 122 -8.72 -7.22 2.78
CA GLY A 122 -7.52 -6.64 3.43
C GLY A 122 -7.67 -5.14 3.72
N LEU A 123 -6.89 -4.66 4.68
CA LEU A 123 -6.73 -3.24 5.00
C LEU A 123 -5.94 -2.53 3.88
N PRO A 124 -6.01 -1.19 3.76
CA PRO A 124 -5.18 -0.46 2.80
C PRO A 124 -3.70 -0.81 2.95
N LEU A 125 -3.04 -1.13 1.83
CA LEU A 125 -1.62 -1.45 1.79
C LEU A 125 -0.76 -0.19 1.97
N ILE A 126 0.31 -0.29 2.74
CA ILE A 126 1.38 0.72 2.71
C ILE A 126 2.30 0.40 1.52
N ILE A 127 2.55 1.39 0.67
CA ILE A 127 3.43 1.23 -0.49
C ILE A 127 4.80 1.83 -0.16
N PHE A 128 5.85 1.06 -0.38
CA PHE A 128 7.23 1.42 -0.09
C PHE A 128 8.06 1.46 -1.37
N ALA A 129 9.03 2.33 -1.40
CA ALA A 129 10.11 2.34 -2.39
C ALA A 129 11.38 2.91 -1.77
N ASP A 130 12.55 2.39 -2.16
CA ASP A 130 13.84 2.95 -1.74
C ASP A 130 14.16 4.17 -2.61
N GLN A 131 14.04 5.36 -2.05
CA GLN A 131 14.40 6.61 -2.71
C GLN A 131 15.39 7.38 -1.81
N GLU A 132 16.66 6.94 -1.85
CA GLU A 132 17.70 7.45 -0.94
C GLU A 132 18.51 8.61 -1.54
N GLY A 133 18.36 8.85 -2.82
CA GLY A 133 19.28 9.72 -3.56
C GLY A 133 20.59 9.01 -3.93
N GLY A 134 21.49 9.72 -4.60
CA GLY A 134 22.75 9.15 -5.08
C GLY A 134 22.56 7.97 -6.03
N SER A 135 23.10 6.78 -5.69
CA SER A 135 22.97 5.56 -6.50
C SER A 135 21.68 4.78 -6.24
N VAL A 136 20.95 5.09 -5.17
CA VAL A 136 19.71 4.39 -4.82
C VAL A 136 18.51 5.30 -5.10
N ASN A 137 18.13 5.34 -6.37
CA ASN A 137 16.93 6.03 -6.87
C ASN A 137 16.11 4.99 -7.64
N ARG A 138 14.97 4.56 -7.08
CA ARG A 138 14.13 3.52 -7.68
C ARG A 138 13.08 4.08 -8.62
N ILE A 139 12.67 5.33 -8.40
CA ILE A 139 11.66 6.03 -9.22
C ILE A 139 12.39 6.83 -10.30
N PRO A 140 12.47 6.33 -11.56
CA PRO A 140 13.35 6.93 -12.59
C PRO A 140 12.84 8.27 -13.15
N TYR A 141 11.57 8.57 -12.94
CA TYR A 141 10.92 9.82 -13.36
C TYR A 141 10.66 10.78 -12.18
N GLY A 142 11.07 10.40 -10.97
CA GLY A 142 10.98 11.23 -9.77
C GLY A 142 12.15 12.21 -9.65
N THR A 143 12.12 13.04 -8.61
CA THR A 143 13.22 13.93 -8.29
C THR A 143 14.42 13.12 -7.83
N LEU A 144 15.58 13.35 -8.46
CA LEU A 144 16.85 12.77 -8.06
C LEU A 144 17.51 13.67 -6.99
N GLY A 145 17.83 13.08 -5.85
CA GLY A 145 18.49 13.78 -4.76
C GLY A 145 19.96 13.39 -4.58
N LEU A 146 20.64 14.12 -3.75
CA LEU A 146 21.96 13.76 -3.26
C LEU A 146 21.84 12.53 -2.34
N GLY A 147 22.83 11.64 -2.40
CA GLY A 147 22.88 10.48 -1.50
C GLY A 147 23.12 10.89 -0.04
N ASN A 148 22.76 10.01 0.89
CA ASN A 148 22.83 10.23 2.33
C ASN A 148 24.22 10.65 2.82
N MET A 149 25.30 10.10 2.22
CA MET A 149 26.68 10.47 2.59
C MET A 149 26.99 11.93 2.21
N ALA A 150 26.52 12.40 1.05
CA ALA A 150 26.71 13.79 0.63
C ALA A 150 25.92 14.76 1.53
N LEU A 151 24.70 14.40 1.91
CA LEU A 151 23.90 15.17 2.88
C LEU A 151 24.58 15.22 4.25
N GLY A 152 25.09 14.10 4.74
CA GLY A 152 25.84 14.03 6.00
C GLY A 152 27.10 14.87 5.98
N ALA A 153 27.81 14.96 4.85
CA ALA A 153 29.00 15.77 4.70
C ALA A 153 28.75 17.30 4.80
N THR A 154 27.50 17.74 4.60
CA THR A 154 27.14 19.17 4.81
C THR A 154 27.17 19.57 6.28
N GLY A 155 27.04 18.62 7.22
CA GLY A 155 26.95 18.89 8.65
C GLY A 155 25.69 19.64 9.09
N ASP A 156 24.74 19.86 8.18
CA ASP A 156 23.53 20.62 8.43
C ASP A 156 22.29 19.74 8.23
N PRO A 157 21.54 19.39 9.31
CA PRO A 157 20.35 18.55 9.22
C PRO A 157 19.20 19.18 8.41
N GLU A 158 19.19 20.52 8.23
CA GLU A 158 18.17 21.19 7.41
C GLU A 158 18.28 20.80 5.92
N ASN A 159 19.48 20.50 5.43
CA ASN A 159 19.66 19.99 4.07
C ASN A 159 19.00 18.61 3.90
N ALA A 160 19.11 17.74 4.88
CA ALA A 160 18.42 16.43 4.87
C ALA A 160 16.89 16.60 4.94
N ARG A 161 16.40 17.49 5.79
CA ARG A 161 14.97 17.80 5.90
C ARG A 161 14.40 18.37 4.60
N ALA A 162 15.10 19.31 3.98
CA ALA A 162 14.67 19.90 2.71
C ALA A 162 14.65 18.86 1.58
N THR A 163 15.65 17.98 1.51
CA THR A 163 15.70 16.90 0.53
C THR A 163 14.55 15.91 0.73
N ALA A 164 14.26 15.52 1.97
CA ALA A 164 13.15 14.63 2.29
C ALA A 164 11.79 15.24 1.94
N ALA A 165 11.61 16.55 2.14
CA ALA A 165 10.39 17.26 1.75
C ALA A 165 10.16 17.19 0.24
N VAL A 166 11.21 17.40 -0.57
CA VAL A 166 11.13 17.30 -2.05
C VAL A 166 10.81 15.87 -2.51
N PHE A 167 11.31 14.85 -1.81
CA PHE A 167 10.97 13.46 -2.15
C PHE A 167 9.53 13.08 -1.76
N GLY A 168 8.94 13.78 -0.81
CA GLY A 168 7.58 13.53 -0.32
C GLY A 168 6.48 14.27 -1.10
N GLU A 169 6.84 15.16 -2.05
CA GLU A 169 5.91 15.86 -2.94
C GLU A 169 5.58 15.02 -4.19
#